data_8e53e6337a8d318e880b87216e55b137
#
_entry.id   8e53e6337a8d318e880b87216e55b137
#
_cell.length_a   1.000
_cell.length_b   1.000
_cell.length_c   1.000
_cell.angle_alpha   90.00
_cell.angle_beta   90.00
_cell.angle_gamma   90.00
#
_symmetry.space_group_name_H-M   'P 1'
#
loop_
_entity.id
_entity.type
_entity.pdbx_description
1 polymer ?
#
loop_
_entity_poly.entity_id
_entity_poly.type
_entity_poly.pdbx_seq_one_letter_code
_entity_poly.pdbx_strand_id
1 'polypeptide(L)'
;MYTKKKYGGLTMIHWTRRELRFFLIWSIIVTALYELLGLHWLQVPWTALALIGTAVAFLIGFQSNAVYGRLWEARQIWGGIVNDSRVFGIMVLDMITNEYAKDPASDEELYQHKNEVLLRHIAWLTCLRHAMRELKPWESFRRNKYNKNWLDAIHIPELESTLEDDLKNYLSEKEHKHVLSQTNKCAAVMQLQSQHLRRLKERGLIWEFSFLELEAKISELITHQGKSERI
;
A
#
# COMPACT_ATOMS: atom_id res chain seq x y z
N MET A 1 0.58 -3.27 -10.80
CA MET A 1 1.89 -2.59 -10.64
C MET A 1 2.63 -2.59 -11.98
N TYR A 2 3.17 -1.46 -12.44
CA TYR A 2 3.90 -1.39 -13.71
C TYR A 2 5.27 -2.07 -13.55
N THR A 3 5.49 -3.15 -14.28
CA THR A 3 6.69 -4.01 -14.12
C THR A 3 7.79 -3.73 -15.13
N LYS A 4 7.55 -2.90 -16.15
CA LYS A 4 8.55 -2.55 -17.16
C LYS A 4 9.55 -1.51 -16.62
N LYS A 5 10.83 -1.67 -16.96
CA LYS A 5 11.91 -0.75 -16.53
C LYS A 5 11.79 0.66 -17.12
N LYS A 6 11.13 0.82 -18.27
CA LYS A 6 10.97 2.12 -18.95
C LYS A 6 9.56 2.22 -19.54
N TYR A 7 9.00 3.43 -19.50
CA TYR A 7 7.77 3.74 -20.26
C TYR A 7 8.12 3.87 -21.73
N GLY A 8 7.28 3.32 -22.62
CA GLY A 8 7.41 3.55 -24.05
C GLY A 8 7.18 5.02 -24.38
N GLY A 9 7.98 5.62 -25.26
CA GLY A 9 7.82 7.03 -25.66
C GLY A 9 6.41 7.36 -26.16
N LEU A 10 5.81 6.47 -26.96
CA LEU A 10 4.43 6.61 -27.43
C LEU A 10 3.40 6.63 -26.30
N THR A 11 3.61 5.84 -25.25
CA THR A 11 2.75 5.82 -24.07
C THR A 11 2.81 7.15 -23.33
N MET A 12 4.00 7.74 -23.19
CA MET A 12 4.18 9.05 -22.57
C MET A 12 3.52 10.16 -23.41
N ILE A 13 3.71 10.17 -24.73
CA ILE A 13 3.06 11.11 -25.65
C ILE A 13 1.53 10.97 -25.57
N HIS A 14 1.01 9.74 -25.51
CA HIS A 14 -0.41 9.52 -25.37
C HIS A 14 -0.97 10.04 -24.04
N TRP A 15 -0.20 9.89 -22.96
CA TRP A 15 -0.59 10.35 -21.63
C TRP A 15 -0.55 11.87 -21.50
N THR A 16 0.47 12.53 -22.09
CA THR A 16 0.65 13.99 -22.06
C THR A 16 0.03 14.71 -23.29
N ARG A 17 -0.74 14.01 -24.13
CA ARG A 17 -1.30 14.53 -25.40
C ARG A 17 -2.13 15.81 -25.29
N ARG A 18 -2.79 16.04 -24.13
CA ARG A 18 -3.59 17.24 -23.88
C ARG A 18 -2.69 18.45 -23.69
N GLU A 19 -1.72 18.31 -22.83
CA GLU A 19 -0.74 19.35 -22.49
C GLU A 19 0.09 19.68 -23.73
N LEU A 20 0.55 18.66 -24.45
CA LEU A 20 1.28 18.84 -25.70
C LEU A 20 0.44 19.59 -26.75
N ARG A 21 -0.84 19.23 -26.96
CA ARG A 21 -1.71 19.96 -27.88
C ARG A 21 -1.94 21.41 -27.46
N PHE A 22 -2.17 21.64 -26.16
CA PHE A 22 -2.35 22.98 -25.61
C PHE A 22 -1.12 23.87 -25.89
N PHE A 23 0.05 23.40 -25.54
CA PHE A 23 1.29 24.16 -25.76
C PHE A 23 1.61 24.34 -27.26
N LEU A 24 1.36 23.34 -28.09
CA LEU A 24 1.57 23.42 -29.53
C LEU A 24 0.66 24.48 -30.17
N ILE A 25 -0.64 24.45 -29.85
CA ILE A 25 -1.60 25.44 -30.38
C ILE A 25 -1.21 26.85 -29.92
N TRP A 26 -0.87 27.01 -28.62
CA TRP A 26 -0.48 28.30 -28.07
C TRP A 26 0.79 28.82 -28.69
N SER A 27 1.79 27.98 -28.90
CA SER A 27 3.04 28.34 -29.60
C SER A 27 2.78 28.81 -31.02
N ILE A 28 1.96 28.07 -31.77
CA ILE A 28 1.59 28.46 -33.17
C ILE A 28 0.88 29.83 -33.18
N ILE A 29 -0.07 30.05 -32.27
CA ILE A 29 -0.79 31.33 -32.15
C ILE A 29 0.17 32.50 -31.91
N VAL A 30 1.02 32.36 -30.89
CA VAL A 30 1.97 33.43 -30.50
C VAL A 30 2.96 33.72 -31.64
N THR A 31 3.49 32.66 -32.27
CA THR A 31 4.41 32.83 -33.39
C THR A 31 3.73 33.51 -34.61
N ALA A 32 2.48 33.10 -34.92
CA ALA A 32 1.71 33.73 -36.02
C ALA A 32 1.40 35.21 -35.73
N LEU A 33 1.04 35.56 -34.49
CA LEU A 33 0.82 36.94 -34.07
C LEU A 33 2.11 37.78 -34.21
N TYR A 34 3.24 37.22 -33.82
CA TYR A 34 4.54 37.87 -33.96
C TYR A 34 4.94 38.12 -35.41
N GLU A 35 4.92 37.07 -36.25
CA GLU A 35 5.39 37.12 -37.64
C GLU A 35 4.40 37.77 -38.61
N LEU A 36 3.08 37.40 -38.52
CA LEU A 36 2.09 37.86 -39.50
C LEU A 36 1.51 39.23 -39.14
N LEU A 37 1.34 39.55 -37.87
CA LEU A 37 0.76 40.82 -37.42
C LEU A 37 1.79 41.85 -36.96
N GLY A 38 3.09 41.49 -36.95
CA GLY A 38 4.19 42.37 -36.59
C GLY A 38 4.16 42.83 -35.13
N LEU A 39 3.56 42.04 -34.20
CA LEU A 39 3.41 42.40 -32.82
C LEU A 39 4.72 42.18 -32.04
N HIS A 40 5.76 42.94 -32.34
CA HIS A 40 7.10 42.78 -31.77
C HIS A 40 7.16 43.00 -30.25
N TRP A 41 6.20 43.62 -29.64
CA TRP A 41 6.09 43.76 -28.18
C TRP A 41 5.89 42.43 -27.47
N LEU A 42 5.51 41.33 -28.17
CA LEU A 42 5.43 39.99 -27.62
C LEU A 42 6.81 39.36 -27.39
N GLN A 43 7.89 40.01 -27.82
CA GLN A 43 9.23 39.53 -27.62
C GLN A 43 9.62 39.55 -26.14
N VAL A 44 9.85 38.37 -25.55
CA VAL A 44 10.29 38.24 -24.17
C VAL A 44 11.81 38.09 -24.13
N PRO A 45 12.54 38.89 -23.30
CA PRO A 45 13.98 38.74 -23.14
C PRO A 45 14.37 37.31 -22.72
N TRP A 46 15.35 36.74 -23.40
CA TRP A 46 15.84 35.38 -23.08
C TRP A 46 16.30 35.21 -21.63
N THR A 47 16.92 36.27 -21.06
CA THR A 47 17.39 36.26 -19.66
C THR A 47 16.26 36.06 -18.63
N ALA A 48 15.10 36.66 -18.85
CA ALA A 48 13.92 36.50 -17.99
C ALA A 48 13.39 35.06 -18.11
N LEU A 49 13.31 34.49 -19.33
CA LEU A 49 12.89 33.11 -19.57
C LEU A 49 13.83 32.12 -18.94
N ALA A 50 15.17 32.33 -19.06
CA ALA A 50 16.16 31.44 -18.46
C ALA A 50 16.06 31.44 -16.94
N LEU A 51 15.84 32.58 -16.29
CA LEU A 51 15.66 32.67 -14.84
C LEU A 51 14.43 31.93 -14.36
N ILE A 52 13.27 32.15 -15.01
CA ILE A 52 12.02 31.44 -14.70
C ILE A 52 12.18 29.93 -14.95
N GLY A 53 12.78 29.55 -16.08
CA GLY A 53 13.01 28.16 -16.41
C GLY A 53 13.87 27.43 -15.37
N THR A 54 14.92 28.09 -14.89
CA THR A 54 15.78 27.57 -13.82
C THR A 54 15.01 27.40 -12.52
N ALA A 55 14.22 28.40 -12.10
CA ALA A 55 13.40 28.32 -10.90
C ALA A 55 12.38 27.17 -10.97
N VAL A 56 11.70 27.03 -12.11
CA VAL A 56 10.75 25.92 -12.34
C VAL A 56 11.46 24.56 -12.31
N ALA A 57 12.64 24.44 -12.92
CA ALA A 57 13.42 23.21 -12.91
C ALA A 57 13.81 22.80 -11.47
N PHE A 58 14.21 23.73 -10.63
CA PHE A 58 14.48 23.48 -9.21
C PHE A 58 13.23 23.00 -8.47
N LEU A 59 12.10 23.66 -8.62
CA LEU A 59 10.84 23.26 -7.98
C LEU A 59 10.41 21.84 -8.37
N ILE A 60 10.48 21.53 -9.67
CA ILE A 60 10.16 20.18 -10.17
C ILE A 60 11.16 19.16 -9.61
N GLY A 61 12.46 19.50 -9.55
CA GLY A 61 13.48 18.64 -8.97
C GLY A 61 13.21 18.30 -7.50
N PHE A 62 12.87 19.28 -6.67
CA PHE A 62 12.52 19.05 -5.27
C PHE A 62 11.23 18.23 -5.12
N GLN A 63 10.19 18.52 -5.90
CA GLN A 63 8.96 17.70 -5.88
C GLN A 63 9.23 16.26 -6.30
N SER A 64 10.02 16.04 -7.35
CA SER A 64 10.37 14.69 -7.81
C SER A 64 11.13 13.91 -6.75
N ASN A 65 12.08 14.55 -6.06
CA ASN A 65 12.80 13.92 -4.95
C ASN A 65 11.90 13.56 -3.78
N ALA A 66 10.96 14.43 -3.42
CA ALA A 66 9.99 14.15 -2.35
C ALA A 66 9.07 12.96 -2.70
N VAL A 67 8.58 12.90 -3.94
CA VAL A 67 7.76 11.79 -4.42
C VAL A 67 8.55 10.48 -4.46
N TYR A 68 9.79 10.54 -4.96
CA TYR A 68 10.68 9.36 -4.97
C TYR A 68 10.98 8.85 -3.56
N GLY A 69 11.24 9.75 -2.61
CA GLY A 69 11.48 9.40 -1.22
C GLY A 69 10.30 8.64 -0.60
N ARG A 70 9.06 9.12 -0.81
CA ARG A 70 7.84 8.43 -0.34
C ARG A 70 7.68 7.05 -0.98
N LEU A 71 7.88 6.94 -2.29
CA LEU A 71 7.79 5.66 -3.00
C LEU A 71 8.83 4.67 -2.49
N TRP A 72 10.05 5.14 -2.23
CA TRP A 72 11.13 4.32 -1.69
C TRP A 72 10.83 3.84 -0.27
N GLU A 73 10.34 4.72 0.61
CA GLU A 73 9.90 4.38 1.97
C GLU A 73 8.78 3.34 1.93
N ALA A 74 7.74 3.54 1.11
CA ALA A 74 6.65 2.58 0.94
C ALA A 74 7.18 1.20 0.51
N ARG A 75 8.12 1.15 -0.43
CA ARG A 75 8.74 -0.09 -0.88
C ARG A 75 9.51 -0.81 0.22
N GLN A 76 10.24 -0.06 1.06
CA GLN A 76 10.96 -0.64 2.20
C GLN A 76 10.01 -1.23 3.23
N ILE A 77 8.93 -0.51 3.57
CA ILE A 77 7.93 -0.99 4.53
C ILE A 77 7.27 -2.27 4.04
N TRP A 78 6.83 -2.31 2.79
CA TRP A 78 6.23 -3.53 2.22
C TRP A 78 7.22 -4.69 2.12
N GLY A 79 8.49 -4.41 1.87
CA GLY A 79 9.56 -5.40 1.95
C GLY A 79 9.70 -5.97 3.37
N GLY A 80 9.63 -5.13 4.39
CA GLY A 80 9.60 -5.52 5.79
C GLY A 80 8.39 -6.41 6.10
N ILE A 81 7.18 -5.98 5.75
CA ILE A 81 5.95 -6.76 5.95
C ILE A 81 6.07 -8.17 5.32
N VAL A 82 6.56 -8.26 4.10
CA VAL A 82 6.72 -9.56 3.41
C VAL A 82 7.71 -10.47 4.13
N ASN A 83 8.85 -9.94 4.59
CA ASN A 83 9.85 -10.71 5.30
C ASN A 83 9.34 -11.17 6.67
N ASP A 84 8.75 -10.26 7.44
CA ASP A 84 8.23 -10.58 8.77
C ASP A 84 7.03 -11.54 8.70
N SER A 85 6.19 -11.43 7.66
CA SER A 85 5.11 -12.41 7.41
C SER A 85 5.66 -13.81 7.15
N ARG A 86 6.76 -13.92 6.40
CA ARG A 86 7.41 -15.22 6.15
C ARG A 86 8.01 -15.80 7.44
N VAL A 87 8.71 -14.97 8.20
CA VAL A 87 9.29 -15.38 9.49
C VAL A 87 8.18 -15.80 10.44
N PHE A 88 7.11 -15.00 10.57
CA PHE A 88 5.96 -15.35 11.39
C PHE A 88 5.33 -16.68 11.00
N GLY A 89 5.16 -16.94 9.69
CA GLY A 89 4.64 -18.21 9.20
C GLY A 89 5.52 -19.41 9.57
N ILE A 90 6.85 -19.28 9.45
CA ILE A 90 7.81 -20.32 9.88
C ILE A 90 7.68 -20.55 11.38
N MET A 91 7.70 -19.49 12.18
CA MET A 91 7.59 -19.59 13.66
C MET A 91 6.29 -20.27 14.08
N VAL A 92 5.16 -19.96 13.45
CA VAL A 92 3.85 -20.61 13.72
C VAL A 92 3.91 -22.10 13.46
N LEU A 93 4.53 -22.52 12.34
CA LEU A 93 4.64 -23.93 11.97
C LEU A 93 5.56 -24.72 12.90
N ASP A 94 6.65 -24.10 13.37
CA ASP A 94 7.67 -24.78 14.16
C ASP A 94 7.43 -24.69 15.68
N MET A 95 6.87 -23.59 16.18
CA MET A 95 6.81 -23.30 17.63
C MET A 95 5.48 -23.73 18.28
N ILE A 96 4.44 -24.02 17.51
CA ILE A 96 3.19 -24.59 18.03
C ILE A 96 3.32 -26.10 18.00
N THR A 97 3.60 -26.71 19.19
CA THR A 97 3.92 -28.13 19.34
C THR A 97 3.32 -28.70 20.62
N ASN A 98 3.36 -30.03 20.76
CA ASN A 98 2.97 -30.74 21.99
C ASN A 98 4.12 -30.91 22.99
N GLU A 99 5.33 -30.42 22.68
CA GLU A 99 6.55 -30.75 23.43
C GLU A 99 6.46 -30.41 24.94
N TYR A 100 5.75 -29.34 25.27
CA TYR A 100 5.59 -28.85 26.64
C TYR A 100 4.15 -28.96 27.15
N ALA A 101 3.26 -29.60 26.39
CA ALA A 101 1.86 -29.70 26.75
C ALA A 101 1.63 -30.72 27.86
N LYS A 102 0.88 -30.35 28.90
CA LYS A 102 0.41 -31.29 29.93
C LYS A 102 -0.65 -32.25 29.37
N ASP A 103 -1.56 -31.69 28.56
CA ASP A 103 -2.57 -32.41 27.82
C ASP A 103 -2.30 -32.25 26.32
N PRO A 104 -1.62 -33.21 25.69
CA PRO A 104 -1.26 -33.12 24.27
C PRO A 104 -2.49 -32.99 23.38
N ALA A 105 -2.48 -32.04 22.46
CA ALA A 105 -3.48 -31.92 21.41
C ALA A 105 -3.26 -33.01 20.35
N SER A 106 -4.33 -33.41 19.65
CA SER A 106 -4.18 -34.29 18.49
C SER A 106 -3.46 -33.56 17.35
N ASP A 107 -2.89 -34.29 16.40
CA ASP A 107 -2.23 -33.70 15.23
C ASP A 107 -3.21 -32.84 14.42
N GLU A 108 -4.47 -33.25 14.33
CA GLU A 108 -5.53 -32.47 13.69
C GLU A 108 -5.82 -31.17 14.42
N GLU A 109 -5.89 -31.19 15.74
CA GLU A 109 -6.08 -29.99 16.55
C GLU A 109 -4.90 -29.02 16.46
N LEU A 110 -3.67 -29.53 16.46
CA LEU A 110 -2.47 -28.71 16.21
C LEU A 110 -2.51 -28.05 14.84
N TYR A 111 -2.86 -28.84 13.82
CA TYR A 111 -3.01 -28.33 12.46
C TYR A 111 -4.07 -27.22 12.39
N GLN A 112 -5.23 -27.42 13.04
CA GLN A 112 -6.30 -26.40 13.10
C GLN A 112 -5.80 -25.13 13.76
N HIS A 113 -5.11 -25.18 14.89
CA HIS A 113 -4.55 -24.01 15.56
C HIS A 113 -3.54 -23.27 14.70
N LYS A 114 -2.60 -23.98 14.04
CA LYS A 114 -1.64 -23.38 13.11
C LYS A 114 -2.36 -22.69 11.96
N ASN A 115 -3.36 -23.34 11.38
CA ASN A 115 -4.13 -22.82 10.26
C ASN A 115 -4.92 -21.56 10.66
N GLU A 116 -5.60 -21.54 11.81
CA GLU A 116 -6.29 -20.36 12.31
C GLU A 116 -5.36 -19.15 12.51
N VAL A 117 -4.17 -19.39 13.07
CA VAL A 117 -3.16 -18.33 13.25
C VAL A 117 -2.72 -17.77 11.89
N LEU A 118 -2.47 -18.62 10.90
CA LEU A 118 -2.07 -18.22 9.55
C LEU A 118 -3.21 -17.51 8.80
N LEU A 119 -4.44 -18.00 8.90
CA LEU A 119 -5.60 -17.36 8.28
C LEU A 119 -5.87 -15.97 8.86
N ARG A 120 -5.73 -15.78 10.18
CA ARG A 120 -5.82 -14.44 10.78
C ARG A 120 -4.70 -13.51 10.31
N HIS A 121 -3.49 -14.03 10.08
CA HIS A 121 -2.42 -13.23 9.49
C HIS A 121 -2.79 -12.75 8.08
N ILE A 122 -3.39 -13.63 7.26
CA ILE A 122 -3.91 -13.25 5.93
C ILE A 122 -5.05 -12.24 6.06
N ALA A 123 -5.95 -12.38 7.05
CA ALA A 123 -7.00 -11.42 7.33
C ALA A 123 -6.43 -10.04 7.68
N TRP A 124 -5.37 -9.96 8.48
CA TRP A 124 -4.67 -8.71 8.78
C TRP A 124 -4.08 -8.06 7.52
N LEU A 125 -3.39 -8.83 6.67
CA LEU A 125 -2.87 -8.34 5.38
C LEU A 125 -4.00 -7.82 4.47
N THR A 126 -5.16 -8.48 4.49
CA THR A 126 -6.34 -8.06 3.74
C THR A 126 -6.90 -6.75 4.27
N CYS A 127 -7.05 -6.62 5.61
CA CYS A 127 -7.44 -5.36 6.24
C CYS A 127 -6.49 -4.22 5.87
N LEU A 128 -5.19 -4.48 5.92
CA LEU A 128 -4.17 -3.47 5.61
C LEU A 128 -4.24 -3.03 4.14
N ARG A 129 -4.41 -3.97 3.20
CA ARG A 129 -4.57 -3.65 1.77
C ARG A 129 -5.79 -2.74 1.54
N HIS A 130 -6.95 -3.09 2.12
CA HIS A 130 -8.15 -2.27 1.98
C HIS A 130 -7.97 -0.89 2.62
N ALA A 131 -7.36 -0.79 3.82
CA ALA A 131 -7.08 0.48 4.47
C ALA A 131 -6.16 1.39 3.63
N MET A 132 -5.14 0.79 2.98
CA MET A 132 -4.22 1.54 2.09
C MET A 132 -4.86 1.95 0.76
N ARG A 133 -5.97 1.33 0.35
CA ARG A 133 -6.73 1.65 -0.87
C ARG A 133 -7.95 2.52 -0.61
N GLU A 134 -8.27 2.78 0.64
CA GLU A 134 -9.36 3.68 1.00
C GLU A 134 -9.11 5.08 0.43
N LEU A 135 -10.11 5.57 -0.32
CA LEU A 135 -10.01 6.90 -0.94
C LEU A 135 -10.10 8.00 0.11
N LYS A 136 -9.13 8.87 0.12
CA LYS A 136 -9.11 10.00 1.03
C LYS A 136 -9.76 11.23 0.39
N PRO A 137 -10.43 12.11 1.18
CA PRO A 137 -11.14 13.28 0.65
C PRO A 137 -10.24 14.27 -0.13
N TRP A 138 -8.95 14.30 0.17
CA TRP A 138 -7.98 15.18 -0.49
C TRP A 138 -7.38 14.61 -1.78
N GLU A 139 -7.66 13.34 -2.11
CA GLU A 139 -7.17 12.74 -3.35
C GLU A 139 -7.92 13.31 -4.55
N SER A 140 -7.22 14.12 -5.35
CA SER A 140 -7.77 14.71 -6.57
C SER A 140 -7.60 13.83 -7.82
N PHE A 141 -6.92 12.68 -7.69
CA PHE A 141 -6.55 11.83 -8.81
C PHE A 141 -7.76 11.42 -9.67
N ARG A 142 -8.89 11.07 -9.03
CA ARG A 142 -10.14 10.69 -9.74
C ARG A 142 -10.92 11.84 -10.36
N ARG A 143 -10.64 13.09 -10.00
CA ARG A 143 -11.32 14.26 -10.58
C ARG A 143 -10.92 14.48 -12.04
N ASN A 144 -9.74 14.01 -12.43
CA ASN A 144 -9.27 14.15 -13.81
C ASN A 144 -9.75 12.96 -14.64
N LYS A 145 -10.48 13.25 -15.75
CA LYS A 145 -11.01 12.25 -16.68
C LYS A 145 -9.94 11.29 -17.23
N TYR A 146 -8.72 11.78 -17.45
CA TYR A 146 -7.62 10.95 -17.98
C TYR A 146 -7.09 9.97 -16.94
N ASN A 147 -7.02 10.38 -15.68
CA ASN A 147 -6.63 9.51 -14.59
C ASN A 147 -7.69 8.44 -14.32
N LYS A 148 -8.98 8.80 -14.49
CA LYS A 148 -10.08 7.83 -14.41
C LYS A 148 -9.94 6.75 -15.47
N ASN A 149 -9.74 7.12 -16.73
CA ASN A 149 -9.54 6.16 -17.83
C ASN A 149 -8.32 5.25 -17.59
N TRP A 150 -7.30 5.77 -16.91
CA TRP A 150 -6.12 4.97 -16.56
C TRP A 150 -6.39 4.01 -15.39
N LEU A 151 -7.16 4.43 -14.39
CA LEU A 151 -7.62 3.57 -13.31
C LEU A 151 -8.52 2.45 -13.83
N ASP A 152 -9.42 2.75 -14.75
CA ASP A 152 -10.31 1.76 -15.37
C ASP A 152 -9.53 0.70 -16.21
N ALA A 153 -8.30 1.03 -16.64
CA ALA A 153 -7.40 0.10 -17.31
C ALA A 153 -6.57 -0.78 -16.37
N ILE A 154 -6.59 -0.51 -15.05
CA ILE A 154 -5.84 -1.25 -14.05
C ILE A 154 -6.83 -2.01 -13.15
N HIS A 155 -6.66 -3.33 -13.12
CA HIS A 155 -7.39 -4.18 -12.18
C HIS A 155 -6.89 -3.95 -10.75
N ILE A 156 -7.77 -3.47 -9.87
CA ILE A 156 -7.51 -3.25 -8.43
C ILE A 156 -8.56 -4.05 -7.66
N PRO A 157 -8.21 -5.24 -7.15
CA PRO A 157 -9.16 -6.14 -6.49
C PRO A 157 -9.92 -5.48 -5.33
N GLU A 158 -9.27 -4.61 -4.56
CA GLU A 158 -9.85 -3.93 -3.40
C GLU A 158 -10.94 -2.89 -3.77
N LEU A 159 -11.10 -2.58 -5.06
CA LEU A 159 -12.20 -1.74 -5.55
C LEU A 159 -13.38 -2.57 -6.08
N GLU A 160 -13.19 -3.86 -6.30
CA GLU A 160 -14.18 -4.78 -6.85
C GLU A 160 -14.84 -5.65 -5.76
N SER A 161 -14.15 -5.86 -4.62
CA SER A 161 -14.64 -6.58 -3.46
C SER A 161 -14.85 -5.65 -2.26
N THR A 162 -15.64 -6.10 -1.29
CA THR A 162 -15.74 -5.42 -0.01
C THR A 162 -14.83 -6.10 1.01
N LEU A 163 -14.28 -5.33 1.97
CA LEU A 163 -13.52 -5.90 3.07
C LEU A 163 -14.33 -6.96 3.84
N GLU A 164 -15.64 -6.73 3.98
CA GLU A 164 -16.54 -7.65 4.66
C GLU A 164 -16.58 -9.02 3.99
N ASP A 165 -16.68 -9.05 2.66
CA ASP A 165 -16.71 -10.32 1.91
C ASP A 165 -15.37 -11.03 1.91
N ASP A 166 -14.28 -10.28 1.74
CA ASP A 166 -12.94 -10.86 1.73
C ASP A 166 -12.59 -11.52 3.08
N LEU A 167 -12.98 -10.92 4.20
CA LEU A 167 -12.68 -11.44 5.54
C LEU A 167 -13.45 -12.70 5.90
N LYS A 168 -14.60 -12.97 5.29
CA LYS A 168 -15.39 -14.21 5.51
C LYS A 168 -14.59 -15.48 5.25
N ASN A 169 -13.61 -15.40 4.35
CA ASN A 169 -12.79 -16.54 3.99
C ASN A 169 -11.71 -16.89 5.03
N TYR A 170 -11.41 -15.97 5.97
CA TYR A 170 -10.24 -16.07 6.86
C TYR A 170 -10.60 -16.06 8.35
N LEU A 171 -11.76 -15.56 8.70
CA LEU A 171 -12.20 -15.40 10.09
C LEU A 171 -13.47 -16.21 10.37
N SER A 172 -13.59 -16.71 11.60
CA SER A 172 -14.86 -17.27 12.08
C SER A 172 -15.94 -16.19 12.11
N GLU A 173 -17.23 -16.58 12.05
CA GLU A 173 -18.34 -15.63 12.04
C GLU A 173 -18.34 -14.66 13.24
N LYS A 174 -17.94 -15.15 14.42
CA LYS A 174 -17.82 -14.34 15.63
C LYS A 174 -16.68 -13.32 15.53
N GLU A 175 -15.52 -13.73 15.06
CA GLU A 175 -14.35 -12.85 14.86
C GLU A 175 -14.62 -11.82 13.77
N HIS A 176 -15.24 -12.24 12.68
CA HIS A 176 -15.63 -11.38 11.58
C HIS A 176 -16.53 -10.22 12.06
N LYS A 177 -17.62 -10.53 12.80
CA LYS A 177 -18.50 -9.51 13.40
C LYS A 177 -17.74 -8.59 14.36
N HIS A 178 -16.85 -9.15 15.18
CA HIS A 178 -16.04 -8.38 16.11
C HIS A 178 -15.12 -7.41 15.38
N VAL A 179 -14.36 -7.88 14.40
CA VAL A 179 -13.40 -7.06 13.63
C VAL A 179 -14.12 -5.93 12.89
N LEU A 180 -15.26 -6.21 12.25
CA LEU A 180 -16.02 -5.19 11.52
C LEU A 180 -16.59 -4.10 12.43
N SER A 181 -16.90 -4.40 13.69
CA SER A 181 -17.38 -3.42 14.66
C SER A 181 -16.30 -2.47 15.19
N GLN A 182 -15.01 -2.77 14.95
CA GLN A 182 -13.90 -1.98 15.46
C GLN A 182 -13.50 -0.86 14.48
N THR A 183 -13.07 0.28 15.03
CA THR A 183 -12.58 1.41 14.23
C THR A 183 -11.31 1.04 13.47
N ASN A 184 -10.33 0.46 14.16
CA ASN A 184 -9.10 -0.06 13.53
C ASN A 184 -9.20 -1.58 13.38
N LYS A 185 -9.65 -2.02 12.21
CA LYS A 185 -9.87 -3.43 11.90
C LYS A 185 -8.58 -4.23 11.88
N CYS A 186 -7.48 -3.63 11.39
CA CYS A 186 -6.16 -4.28 11.39
C CYS A 186 -5.68 -4.59 12.81
N ALA A 187 -5.76 -3.60 13.71
CA ALA A 187 -5.38 -3.78 15.10
C ALA A 187 -6.27 -4.82 15.82
N ALA A 188 -7.56 -4.85 15.50
CA ALA A 188 -8.48 -5.83 16.07
C ALA A 188 -8.11 -7.27 15.68
N VAL A 189 -7.71 -7.51 14.45
CA VAL A 189 -7.23 -8.84 14.00
C VAL A 189 -5.95 -9.21 14.77
N MET A 190 -5.01 -8.28 14.94
CA MET A 190 -3.77 -8.56 15.69
C MET A 190 -4.03 -8.82 17.18
N GLN A 191 -5.02 -8.14 17.77
CA GLN A 191 -5.46 -8.42 19.14
C GLN A 191 -6.01 -9.85 19.29
N LEU A 192 -6.85 -10.30 18.35
CA LEU A 192 -7.35 -11.68 18.32
C LEU A 192 -6.21 -12.68 18.18
N GLN A 193 -5.20 -12.34 17.38
CA GLN A 193 -4.00 -13.16 17.16
C GLN A 193 -3.22 -13.37 18.46
N SER A 194 -2.86 -12.26 19.15
CA SER A 194 -2.18 -12.30 20.44
C SER A 194 -2.97 -13.08 21.50
N GLN A 195 -4.29 -12.86 21.59
CA GLN A 195 -5.16 -13.60 22.50
C GLN A 195 -5.16 -15.12 22.21
N HIS A 196 -5.09 -15.52 20.95
CA HIS A 196 -5.02 -16.93 20.58
C HIS A 196 -3.66 -17.53 20.99
N LEU A 197 -2.56 -16.87 20.66
CA LEU A 197 -1.21 -17.32 21.07
C LEU A 197 -1.11 -17.47 22.59
N ARG A 198 -1.66 -16.52 23.35
CA ARG A 198 -1.70 -16.62 24.82
C ARG A 198 -2.46 -17.87 25.30
N ARG A 199 -3.62 -18.16 24.70
CA ARG A 199 -4.39 -19.39 25.04
C ARG A 199 -3.62 -20.67 24.74
N LEU A 200 -2.90 -20.69 23.62
CA LEU A 200 -2.04 -21.82 23.26
C LEU A 200 -0.88 -21.99 24.25
N LYS A 201 -0.26 -20.88 24.70
CA LYS A 201 0.77 -20.88 25.72
C LYS A 201 0.23 -21.38 27.07
N GLU A 202 -0.97 -20.93 27.49
CA GLU A 202 -1.61 -21.40 28.74
C GLU A 202 -1.89 -22.91 28.74
N ARG A 203 -2.13 -23.51 27.56
CA ARG A 203 -2.26 -24.96 27.35
C ARG A 203 -0.91 -25.69 27.25
N GLY A 204 0.21 -24.99 27.19
CA GLY A 204 1.54 -25.57 26.98
C GLY A 204 1.84 -25.99 25.53
N LEU A 205 1.01 -25.55 24.56
CA LEU A 205 1.24 -25.80 23.13
C LEU A 205 2.26 -24.83 22.49
N ILE A 206 2.67 -23.82 23.23
CA ILE A 206 3.74 -22.88 22.90
C ILE A 206 4.61 -22.70 24.14
N TRP A 207 5.92 -22.89 23.96
CA TRP A 207 6.88 -22.62 25.05
C TRP A 207 6.97 -21.12 25.35
N GLU A 208 7.31 -20.76 26.60
CA GLU A 208 7.33 -19.38 27.10
C GLU A 208 8.18 -18.45 26.20
N PHE A 209 9.41 -18.85 25.87
CA PHE A 209 10.28 -18.03 25.03
C PHE A 209 9.79 -17.94 23.59
N SER A 210 9.24 -19.02 23.04
CA SER A 210 8.61 -19.02 21.71
C SER A 210 7.40 -18.09 21.64
N PHE A 211 6.62 -18.01 22.73
CA PHE A 211 5.51 -17.06 22.86
C PHE A 211 6.00 -15.61 22.81
N LEU A 212 7.08 -15.28 23.54
CA LEU A 212 7.66 -13.93 23.53
C LEU A 212 8.18 -13.55 22.14
N GLU A 213 8.81 -14.47 21.43
CA GLU A 213 9.28 -14.25 20.05
C GLU A 213 8.12 -14.02 19.07
N LEU A 214 7.02 -14.80 19.18
CA LEU A 214 5.83 -14.61 18.37
C LEU A 214 5.16 -13.25 18.65
N GLU A 215 5.05 -12.83 19.92
CA GLU A 215 4.52 -11.52 20.31
C GLU A 215 5.44 -10.37 19.85
N ALA A 216 6.75 -10.55 19.89
CA ALA A 216 7.69 -9.59 19.34
C ALA A 216 7.46 -9.41 17.82
N LYS A 217 7.22 -10.50 17.10
CA LYS A 217 6.93 -10.46 15.65
C LYS A 217 5.60 -9.77 15.35
N ILE A 218 4.55 -9.99 16.15
CA ILE A 218 3.29 -9.24 16.06
C ILE A 218 3.54 -7.74 16.26
N SER A 219 4.36 -7.37 17.23
CA SER A 219 4.72 -5.96 17.48
C SER A 219 5.45 -5.32 16.31
N GLU A 220 6.36 -6.03 15.63
CA GLU A 220 7.03 -5.58 14.41
C GLU A 220 6.03 -5.36 13.27
N LEU A 221 5.10 -6.30 13.06
CA LEU A 221 4.04 -6.19 12.05
C LEU A 221 3.12 -4.98 12.29
N ILE A 222 2.73 -4.72 13.54
CA ILE A 222 1.97 -3.52 13.94
C ILE A 222 2.79 -2.24 13.68
N THR A 223 4.09 -2.28 13.93
CA THR A 223 4.99 -1.17 13.61
C THR A 223 5.03 -0.87 12.12
N HIS A 224 5.08 -1.90 11.27
CA HIS A 224 4.99 -1.74 9.82
C HIS A 224 3.62 -1.22 9.37
N GLN A 225 2.53 -1.66 10.00
CA GLN A 225 1.19 -1.10 9.77
C GLN A 225 1.19 0.41 10.03
N GLY A 226 1.64 0.85 11.21
CA GLY A 226 1.68 2.28 11.54
C GLY A 226 2.57 3.10 10.61
N LYS A 227 3.68 2.54 10.13
CA LYS A 227 4.51 3.17 9.09
C LYS A 227 3.76 3.29 7.75
N SER A 228 3.00 2.26 7.36
CA SER A 228 2.19 2.27 6.13
C SER A 228 1.08 3.31 6.17
N GLU A 229 0.41 3.44 7.32
CA GLU A 229 -0.69 4.40 7.53
C GLU A 229 -0.22 5.87 7.51
N ARG A 230 1.07 6.11 7.77
CA ARG A 230 1.66 7.46 7.80
C ARG A 230 2.03 8.00 6.42
N ILE A 231 2.36 7.14 5.44
CA ILE A 231 2.78 7.51 4.07
C ILE A 231 1.59 7.95 3.24
#